data_436022bb712968a0641328a053509136
#
_entry.id   436022bb712968a0641328a053509136
#
_cell.length_a   1.000
_cell.length_b   1.000
_cell.length_c   1.000
_cell.angle_alpha   90.00
_cell.angle_beta   90.00
_cell.angle_gamma   90.00
#
_symmetry.space_group_name_H-M   'P 1'
#
loop_
_entity.id
_entity.type
_entity.pdbx_description
1 polymer ?
#
loop_
_entity_poly.entity_id
_entity_poly.type
_entity_poly.pdbx_seq_one_letter_code
_entity_poly.pdbx_strand_id
1 'polypeptide(L)'
;MQTFPVLSLTIFLPLIGVLFILLVRGNDETAARNARYAALWTSIATFIVSIFLWINFDVGTADFQFVEKHQWIPAYQIYYHLGVDGISMLFVLLSTALTPLCVLASWKVIKERVREYMIAFLILETMMVGTFSSLDFLLFYVFFEGSLIPMFIIIGVWGGERRVYSAFKFFLFTLTGSVLLLVALMTIHFQAGTTDIPTLLNFDIPVEMQPWLWIAFFASFAVKMPMWPVHTWLPDAHVEAPTAGSVILAGVLLKMGGYGFLRFSLPMLPIASEQFTPLIYTLSVIAIIYTSLVALAQEDMKKLIAYSSVAHMGFVTIGIFTSTVYGIQGGIFQMLSHGVISACLLYTSDAADE
;
A
#
# COMPACT_ATOMS: atom_id res chain seq x y z
N MET A 1 17.60 21.12 -18.15
CA MET A 1 16.16 21.36 -18.33
C MET A 1 15.47 20.77 -17.10
N GLN A 2 14.73 21.58 -16.33
CA GLN A 2 13.87 21.01 -15.29
C GLN A 2 12.80 20.19 -16.04
N THR A 3 12.86 18.87 -15.86
CA THR A 3 11.82 17.98 -16.36
C THR A 3 10.53 18.32 -15.62
N PHE A 4 9.41 18.36 -16.34
CA PHE A 4 8.10 18.60 -15.73
C PHE A 4 7.86 17.60 -14.59
N PRO A 5 7.42 18.02 -13.40
CA PRO A 5 7.30 17.17 -12.21
C PRO A 5 6.08 16.23 -12.33
N VAL A 6 6.22 15.18 -13.15
CA VAL A 6 5.12 14.26 -13.48
C VAL A 6 4.74 13.36 -12.30
N LEU A 7 5.72 12.93 -11.49
CA LEU A 7 5.44 12.13 -10.29
C LEU A 7 4.71 12.94 -9.24
N SER A 8 5.16 14.16 -8.96
CA SER A 8 4.43 15.07 -8.07
C SER A 8 3.01 15.32 -8.57
N LEU A 9 2.84 15.52 -9.89
CA LEU A 9 1.50 15.65 -10.46
C LEU A 9 0.66 14.39 -10.20
N THR A 10 1.20 13.20 -10.44
CA THR A 10 0.47 11.93 -10.22
C THR A 10 0.06 11.77 -8.75
N ILE A 11 0.93 12.13 -7.80
CA ILE A 11 0.67 12.00 -6.36
C ILE A 11 -0.39 13.00 -5.89
N PHE A 12 -0.31 14.27 -6.32
CA PHE A 12 -1.12 15.35 -5.76
C PHE A 12 -2.36 15.69 -6.60
N LEU A 13 -2.50 15.15 -7.81
CA LEU A 13 -3.68 15.34 -8.62
C LEU A 13 -4.99 14.91 -7.91
N PRO A 14 -5.04 13.79 -7.16
CA PRO A 14 -6.22 13.43 -6.39
C PRO A 14 -6.60 14.51 -5.36
N LEU A 15 -5.64 15.21 -4.75
CA LEU A 15 -5.92 16.28 -3.79
C LEU A 15 -6.55 17.52 -4.46
N ILE A 16 -6.28 17.75 -5.74
CA ILE A 16 -7.01 18.75 -6.50
C ILE A 16 -8.49 18.39 -6.59
N GLY A 17 -8.80 17.10 -6.80
CA GLY A 17 -10.17 16.58 -6.72
C GLY A 17 -10.81 16.80 -5.35
N VAL A 18 -10.05 16.60 -4.27
CA VAL A 18 -10.51 16.92 -2.91
C VAL A 18 -10.90 18.39 -2.78
N LEU A 19 -10.06 19.30 -3.26
CA LEU A 19 -10.36 20.73 -3.26
C LEU A 19 -11.64 21.05 -4.04
N PHE A 20 -11.84 20.46 -5.22
CA PHE A 20 -13.08 20.61 -5.99
C PHE A 20 -14.30 20.12 -5.20
N ILE A 21 -14.21 18.94 -4.55
CA ILE A 21 -15.31 18.40 -3.73
C ILE A 21 -15.64 19.33 -2.55
N LEU A 22 -14.65 19.91 -1.90
CA LEU A 22 -14.85 20.86 -0.80
C LEU A 22 -15.53 22.16 -1.25
N LEU A 23 -15.31 22.59 -2.49
CA LEU A 23 -15.92 23.78 -3.07
C LEU A 23 -17.32 23.54 -3.62
N VAL A 24 -17.76 22.28 -3.77
CA VAL A 24 -19.12 21.95 -4.27
C VAL A 24 -20.16 22.50 -3.31
N ARG A 25 -21.07 23.32 -3.86
CA ARG A 25 -22.24 23.88 -3.16
C ARG A 25 -23.51 23.33 -3.75
N GLY A 26 -24.60 23.32 -2.97
CA GLY A 26 -25.91 22.86 -3.38
C GLY A 26 -26.62 22.09 -2.27
N ASN A 27 -27.79 21.54 -2.57
CA ASN A 27 -28.47 20.61 -1.69
C ASN A 27 -27.69 19.29 -1.61
N ASP A 28 -27.96 18.47 -0.60
CA ASP A 28 -27.20 17.25 -0.31
C ASP A 28 -27.13 16.29 -1.49
N GLU A 29 -28.20 16.14 -2.26
CA GLU A 29 -28.25 15.26 -3.41
C GLU A 29 -27.36 15.75 -4.56
N THR A 30 -27.44 17.04 -4.89
CA THR A 30 -26.61 17.65 -5.92
C THR A 30 -25.13 17.65 -5.53
N ALA A 31 -24.84 17.94 -4.27
CA ALA A 31 -23.50 17.92 -3.73
C ALA A 31 -22.90 16.50 -3.77
N ALA A 32 -23.67 15.48 -3.38
CA ALA A 32 -23.24 14.08 -3.45
C ALA A 32 -22.97 13.62 -4.89
N ARG A 33 -23.88 13.97 -5.83
CA ARG A 33 -23.70 13.67 -7.24
C ARG A 33 -22.44 14.31 -7.81
N ASN A 34 -22.23 15.58 -7.56
CA ASN A 34 -21.08 16.32 -8.07
C ASN A 34 -19.76 15.82 -7.43
N ALA A 35 -19.79 15.43 -6.16
CA ALA A 35 -18.64 14.82 -5.49
C ALA A 35 -18.22 13.48 -6.14
N ARG A 36 -19.18 12.63 -6.51
CA ARG A 36 -18.91 11.38 -7.24
C ARG A 36 -18.26 11.66 -8.60
N TYR A 37 -18.80 12.62 -9.37
CA TYR A 37 -18.20 12.99 -10.66
C TYR A 37 -16.83 13.60 -10.51
N ALA A 38 -16.61 14.49 -9.54
CA ALA A 38 -15.29 15.05 -9.27
C ALA A 38 -14.27 13.98 -8.91
N ALA A 39 -14.62 13.05 -8.02
CA ALA A 39 -13.75 11.94 -7.64
C ALA A 39 -13.44 11.03 -8.85
N LEU A 40 -14.45 10.67 -9.63
CA LEU A 40 -14.28 9.82 -10.80
C LEU A 40 -13.36 10.45 -11.85
N TRP A 41 -13.64 11.68 -12.25
CA TRP A 41 -12.85 12.33 -13.29
C TRP A 41 -11.42 12.61 -12.82
N THR A 42 -11.22 12.95 -11.55
CA THR A 42 -9.89 13.17 -11.00
C THR A 42 -9.09 11.86 -10.94
N SER A 43 -9.68 10.76 -10.47
CA SER A 43 -9.00 9.47 -10.43
C SER A 43 -8.70 8.91 -11.83
N ILE A 44 -9.61 9.12 -12.82
CA ILE A 44 -9.33 8.80 -14.23
C ILE A 44 -8.17 9.65 -14.75
N ALA A 45 -8.14 10.95 -14.47
CA ALA A 45 -7.04 11.82 -14.88
C ALA A 45 -5.71 11.37 -14.27
N THR A 46 -5.70 10.99 -12.99
CA THR A 46 -4.51 10.43 -12.31
C THR A 46 -4.04 9.14 -12.99
N PHE A 47 -4.96 8.26 -13.33
CA PHE A 47 -4.65 7.03 -14.07
C PHE A 47 -4.07 7.33 -15.46
N ILE A 48 -4.62 8.29 -16.21
CA ILE A 48 -4.08 8.70 -17.52
C ILE A 48 -2.65 9.22 -17.37
N VAL A 49 -2.36 10.04 -16.34
CA VAL A 49 -1.01 10.53 -16.08
C VAL A 49 -0.05 9.37 -15.74
N SER A 50 -0.51 8.37 -14.98
CA SER A 50 0.30 7.18 -14.69
C SER A 50 0.55 6.31 -15.92
N ILE A 51 -0.39 6.22 -16.86
CA ILE A 51 -0.17 5.58 -18.17
C ILE A 51 0.90 6.32 -18.97
N PHE A 52 0.89 7.67 -18.93
CA PHE A 52 1.93 8.46 -19.58
C PHE A 52 3.32 8.17 -19.00
N LEU A 53 3.44 8.01 -17.67
CA LEU A 53 4.69 7.55 -17.04
C LEU A 53 5.11 6.18 -17.57
N TRP A 54 4.17 5.23 -17.67
CA TRP A 54 4.44 3.88 -18.18
C TRP A 54 4.94 3.87 -19.62
N ILE A 55 4.32 4.65 -20.50
CA ILE A 55 4.70 4.71 -21.93
C ILE A 55 6.12 5.27 -22.10
N ASN A 56 6.52 6.23 -21.23
CA ASN A 56 7.83 6.86 -21.27
C ASN A 56 8.86 6.19 -20.38
N PHE A 57 8.52 5.05 -19.75
CA PHE A 57 9.42 4.31 -18.88
C PHE A 57 10.41 3.50 -19.72
N ASP A 58 11.71 3.69 -19.47
CA ASP A 58 12.77 2.91 -20.10
C ASP A 58 12.97 1.57 -19.36
N VAL A 59 12.63 0.47 -20.02
CA VAL A 59 12.79 -0.89 -19.49
C VAL A 59 14.24 -1.39 -19.59
N GLY A 60 15.13 -0.67 -20.25
CA GLY A 60 16.53 -1.04 -20.47
C GLY A 60 17.47 -0.70 -19.31
N THR A 61 16.99 0.05 -18.30
CA THR A 61 17.80 0.44 -17.14
C THR A 61 17.16 0.01 -15.82
N ALA A 62 18.00 -0.28 -14.83
CA ALA A 62 17.58 -0.53 -13.45
C ALA A 62 17.55 0.74 -12.59
N ASP A 63 17.95 1.88 -13.13
CA ASP A 63 18.01 3.15 -12.42
C ASP A 63 16.62 3.72 -12.12
N PHE A 64 16.54 4.56 -11.10
CA PHE A 64 15.32 5.31 -10.82
C PHE A 64 15.07 6.36 -11.91
N GLN A 65 13.83 6.41 -12.37
CA GLN A 65 13.41 7.31 -13.45
C GLN A 65 12.40 8.34 -12.94
N PHE A 66 12.19 9.40 -13.72
CA PHE A 66 11.35 10.56 -13.37
C PHE A 66 11.72 11.17 -12.02
N VAL A 67 13.02 11.20 -11.73
CA VAL A 67 13.54 11.65 -10.44
C VAL A 67 13.25 13.12 -10.21
N GLU A 68 12.60 13.41 -9.07
CA GLU A 68 12.31 14.75 -8.57
C GLU A 68 12.94 14.87 -7.18
N LYS A 69 13.96 15.73 -7.02
CA LYS A 69 14.68 15.89 -5.73
C LYS A 69 14.74 17.34 -5.33
N HIS A 70 14.12 17.64 -4.19
CA HIS A 70 14.14 18.97 -3.58
C HIS A 70 14.45 18.85 -2.09
N GLN A 71 15.19 19.79 -1.56
CA GLN A 71 15.52 19.81 -0.15
C GLN A 71 14.28 20.20 0.66
N TRP A 72 13.85 19.32 1.59
CA TRP A 72 12.67 19.57 2.42
C TRP A 72 13.05 20.09 3.81
N ILE A 73 13.88 19.34 4.57
CA ILE A 73 14.35 19.76 5.89
C ILE A 73 15.88 19.73 5.89
N PRO A 74 16.53 20.90 5.59
CA PRO A 74 17.98 20.99 5.42
C PRO A 74 18.80 20.55 6.63
N ALA A 75 18.30 20.86 7.85
CA ALA A 75 19.00 20.57 9.10
C ALA A 75 19.24 19.06 9.34
N TYR A 76 18.39 18.20 8.74
CA TYR A 76 18.45 16.76 8.89
C TYR A 76 18.75 16.03 7.56
N GLN A 77 19.11 16.74 6.51
CA GLN A 77 19.33 16.19 5.17
C GLN A 77 18.17 15.30 4.68
N ILE A 78 16.94 15.76 4.91
CA ILE A 78 15.71 15.12 4.47
C ILE A 78 15.27 15.80 3.18
N TYR A 79 14.90 14.97 2.18
CA TYR A 79 14.56 15.41 0.85
C TYR A 79 13.13 15.04 0.48
N TYR A 80 12.45 15.94 -0.22
CA TYR A 80 11.35 15.55 -1.07
C TYR A 80 11.97 14.91 -2.31
N HIS A 81 12.12 13.60 -2.27
CA HIS A 81 12.78 12.83 -3.29
C HIS A 81 11.85 11.74 -3.81
N LEU A 82 11.48 11.84 -5.07
CA LEU A 82 10.61 10.92 -5.76
C LEU A 82 11.34 10.27 -6.93
N GLY A 83 10.93 9.07 -7.27
CA GLY A 83 11.37 8.34 -8.45
C GLY A 83 10.71 6.98 -8.51
N VAL A 84 10.69 6.39 -9.68
CA VAL A 84 10.14 5.04 -9.90
C VAL A 84 11.14 4.17 -10.63
N ASP A 85 11.10 2.88 -10.34
CA ASP A 85 11.82 1.83 -11.05
C ASP A 85 10.85 0.75 -11.54
N GLY A 86 11.37 -0.32 -12.13
CA GLY A 86 10.55 -1.40 -12.67
C GLY A 86 9.66 -2.11 -11.64
N ILE A 87 9.97 -2.02 -10.34
CA ILE A 87 9.15 -2.58 -9.27
C ILE A 87 8.03 -1.60 -8.90
N SER A 88 8.39 -0.37 -8.56
CA SER A 88 7.45 0.63 -8.04
C SER A 88 6.45 1.10 -9.11
N MET A 89 6.86 1.20 -10.37
CA MET A 89 6.00 1.63 -11.47
C MET A 89 4.73 0.77 -11.60
N LEU A 90 4.87 -0.55 -11.44
CA LEU A 90 3.75 -1.49 -11.54
C LEU A 90 2.73 -1.28 -10.42
N PHE A 91 3.17 -0.96 -9.20
CA PHE A 91 2.28 -0.66 -8.06
C PHE A 91 1.64 0.71 -8.16
N VAL A 92 2.32 1.69 -8.75
CA VAL A 92 1.73 3.00 -9.08
C VAL A 92 0.57 2.81 -10.07
N LEU A 93 0.79 2.07 -11.16
CA LEU A 93 -0.27 1.76 -12.13
C LEU A 93 -1.43 0.99 -11.50
N LEU A 94 -1.16 -0.01 -10.68
CA LEU A 94 -2.19 -0.80 -10.00
C LEU A 94 -3.05 0.11 -9.09
N SER A 95 -2.41 1.00 -8.33
CA SER A 95 -3.09 1.93 -7.42
C SER A 95 -4.01 2.89 -8.17
N THR A 96 -3.49 3.52 -9.22
CA THR A 96 -4.25 4.49 -10.03
C THR A 96 -5.33 3.83 -10.88
N ALA A 97 -5.16 2.57 -11.31
CA ALA A 97 -6.16 1.82 -12.05
C ALA A 97 -7.34 1.36 -11.17
N LEU A 98 -7.07 0.94 -9.93
CA LEU A 98 -8.12 0.44 -9.04
C LEU A 98 -8.98 1.57 -8.45
N THR A 99 -8.44 2.76 -8.24
CA THR A 99 -9.19 3.86 -7.61
C THR A 99 -10.44 4.27 -8.38
N PRO A 100 -10.43 4.55 -9.72
CA PRO A 100 -11.64 4.87 -10.45
C PRO A 100 -12.66 3.73 -10.44
N LEU A 101 -12.22 2.48 -10.45
CA LEU A 101 -13.11 1.32 -10.34
C LEU A 101 -13.79 1.28 -8.96
N CYS A 102 -13.07 1.59 -7.89
CA CYS A 102 -13.62 1.70 -6.54
C CYS A 102 -14.63 2.85 -6.40
N VAL A 103 -14.37 4.00 -7.04
CA VAL A 103 -15.33 5.11 -7.09
C VAL A 103 -16.62 4.69 -7.80
N LEU A 104 -16.51 3.97 -8.93
CA LEU A 104 -17.67 3.44 -9.65
C LEU A 104 -18.42 2.37 -8.84
N ALA A 105 -17.72 1.44 -8.20
CA ALA A 105 -18.30 0.41 -7.34
C ALA A 105 -19.10 1.01 -6.17
N SER A 106 -18.62 2.14 -5.64
CA SER A 106 -19.28 2.84 -4.52
C SER A 106 -20.48 3.69 -4.94
N TRP A 107 -20.75 3.82 -6.24
CA TRP A 107 -21.68 4.84 -6.78
C TRP A 107 -23.09 4.76 -6.22
N LYS A 108 -23.63 3.54 -6.11
CA LYS A 108 -25.00 3.27 -5.62
C LYS A 108 -25.02 2.83 -4.16
N VAL A 109 -23.97 2.15 -3.72
CA VAL A 109 -23.87 1.54 -2.38
C VAL A 109 -23.76 2.61 -1.29
N ILE A 110 -22.91 3.62 -1.52
CA ILE A 110 -22.71 4.69 -0.53
C ILE A 110 -23.76 5.78 -0.71
N LYS A 111 -24.68 5.89 0.25
CA LYS A 111 -25.79 6.85 0.23
C LYS A 111 -25.59 8.00 1.24
N GLU A 112 -24.90 7.74 2.33
CA GLU A 112 -24.67 8.69 3.42
C GLU A 112 -23.26 9.25 3.39
N ARG A 113 -23.09 10.54 3.67
CA ARG A 113 -21.81 11.24 3.78
C ARG A 113 -20.90 11.01 2.54
N VAL A 114 -21.51 11.04 1.36
CA VAL A 114 -20.84 10.70 0.09
C VAL A 114 -19.61 11.59 -0.18
N ARG A 115 -19.69 12.87 0.19
CA ARG A 115 -18.60 13.82 -0.02
C ARG A 115 -17.36 13.40 0.75
N GLU A 116 -17.51 13.10 2.03
CA GLU A 116 -16.42 12.68 2.92
C GLU A 116 -15.82 11.34 2.48
N TYR A 117 -16.66 10.44 1.99
CA TYR A 117 -16.22 9.16 1.44
C TYR A 117 -15.31 9.34 0.21
N MET A 118 -15.75 10.16 -0.74
CA MET A 118 -14.97 10.44 -1.95
C MET A 118 -13.66 11.17 -1.63
N ILE A 119 -13.68 12.08 -0.67
CA ILE A 119 -12.47 12.75 -0.15
C ILE A 119 -11.51 11.73 0.44
N ALA A 120 -12.00 10.82 1.29
CA ALA A 120 -11.15 9.79 1.90
C ALA A 120 -10.48 8.88 0.86
N PHE A 121 -11.21 8.50 -0.21
CA PHE A 121 -10.65 7.70 -1.31
C PHE A 121 -9.57 8.45 -2.10
N LEU A 122 -9.76 9.71 -2.42
CA LEU A 122 -8.76 10.51 -3.14
C LEU A 122 -7.51 10.78 -2.29
N ILE A 123 -7.68 11.01 -0.98
CA ILE A 123 -6.53 11.11 -0.06
C ILE A 123 -5.79 9.77 0.00
N LEU A 124 -6.53 8.65 0.07
CA LEU A 124 -5.94 7.32 0.10
C LEU A 124 -5.13 7.04 -1.19
N GLU A 125 -5.64 7.44 -2.36
CA GLU A 125 -4.92 7.33 -3.64
C GLU A 125 -3.59 8.09 -3.59
N THR A 126 -3.60 9.35 -3.11
CA THR A 126 -2.38 10.14 -2.89
C THR A 126 -1.37 9.40 -2.01
N MET A 127 -1.82 8.84 -0.88
CA MET A 127 -0.94 8.12 0.05
C MET A 127 -0.36 6.85 -0.58
N MET A 128 -1.16 6.09 -1.34
CA MET A 128 -0.69 4.87 -2.02
C MET A 128 0.36 5.17 -3.09
N VAL A 129 0.08 6.12 -3.98
CA VAL A 129 1.01 6.50 -5.05
C VAL A 129 2.29 7.09 -4.45
N GLY A 130 2.16 7.93 -3.43
CA GLY A 130 3.29 8.52 -2.71
C GLY A 130 4.19 7.47 -2.06
N THR A 131 3.62 6.41 -1.46
CA THR A 131 4.38 5.32 -0.85
C THR A 131 5.29 4.61 -1.87
N PHE A 132 4.76 4.27 -3.05
CA PHE A 132 5.53 3.56 -4.07
C PHE A 132 6.50 4.45 -4.86
N SER A 133 6.33 5.77 -4.81
CA SER A 133 7.17 6.72 -5.55
C SER A 133 8.24 7.39 -4.69
N SER A 134 8.24 7.20 -3.37
CA SER A 134 9.17 7.85 -2.47
C SER A 134 10.57 7.26 -2.52
N LEU A 135 11.59 8.11 -2.70
CA LEU A 135 13.01 7.80 -2.63
C LEU A 135 13.72 8.43 -1.42
N ASP A 136 12.96 8.97 -0.48
CA ASP A 136 13.40 9.33 0.86
C ASP A 136 12.66 8.48 1.88
N PHE A 137 13.38 7.92 2.86
CA PHE A 137 12.80 6.94 3.78
C PHE A 137 11.78 7.59 4.74
N LEU A 138 11.98 8.84 5.15
CA LEU A 138 10.99 9.55 5.95
C LEU A 138 9.75 9.89 5.11
N LEU A 139 9.93 10.31 3.86
CA LEU A 139 8.83 10.59 2.95
C LEU A 139 8.02 9.32 2.67
N PHE A 140 8.69 8.18 2.44
CA PHE A 140 8.04 6.86 2.36
C PHE A 140 7.21 6.58 3.62
N TYR A 141 7.79 6.76 4.81
CA TYR A 141 7.10 6.51 6.07
C TYR A 141 5.84 7.38 6.23
N VAL A 142 5.92 8.66 5.88
CA VAL A 142 4.77 9.58 5.96
C VAL A 142 3.62 9.12 5.05
N PHE A 143 3.90 8.73 3.81
CA PHE A 143 2.86 8.21 2.92
C PHE A 143 2.35 6.83 3.34
N PHE A 144 3.24 5.95 3.76
CA PHE A 144 2.93 4.60 4.22
C PHE A 144 1.98 4.61 5.42
N GLU A 145 2.29 5.42 6.45
CA GLU A 145 1.45 5.59 7.62
C GLU A 145 0.23 6.47 7.33
N GLY A 146 0.39 7.51 6.52
CA GLY A 146 -0.70 8.37 6.11
C GLY A 146 -1.86 7.61 5.47
N SER A 147 -1.60 6.45 4.84
CA SER A 147 -2.62 5.58 4.26
C SER A 147 -3.57 4.96 5.30
N LEU A 148 -3.15 4.85 6.57
CA LEU A 148 -3.96 4.26 7.64
C LEU A 148 -5.17 5.13 8.00
N ILE A 149 -4.99 6.45 8.02
CA ILE A 149 -6.03 7.38 8.47
C ILE A 149 -7.27 7.32 7.57
N PRO A 150 -7.17 7.52 6.23
CA PRO A 150 -8.35 7.43 5.38
C PRO A 150 -8.97 6.02 5.39
N MET A 151 -8.17 4.95 5.45
CA MET A 151 -8.71 3.59 5.51
C MET A 151 -9.42 3.32 6.85
N PHE A 152 -8.88 3.78 7.97
CA PHE A 152 -9.55 3.72 9.28
C PHE A 152 -10.91 4.41 9.25
N ILE A 153 -10.98 5.60 8.63
CA ILE A 153 -12.22 6.36 8.49
C ILE A 153 -13.21 5.61 7.57
N ILE A 154 -12.74 5.07 6.43
CA ILE A 154 -13.58 4.31 5.49
C ILE A 154 -14.21 3.11 6.19
N ILE A 155 -13.44 2.32 6.92
CA ILE A 155 -13.97 1.16 7.67
C ILE A 155 -14.87 1.61 8.81
N GLY A 156 -14.45 2.58 9.61
CA GLY A 156 -15.15 2.97 10.85
C GLY A 156 -16.44 3.73 10.63
N VAL A 157 -16.60 4.45 9.51
CA VAL A 157 -17.79 5.26 9.21
C VAL A 157 -18.78 4.52 8.32
N TRP A 158 -18.30 3.89 7.24
CA TRP A 158 -19.16 3.25 6.23
C TRP A 158 -19.15 1.72 6.29
N GLY A 159 -18.50 1.13 7.28
CA GLY A 159 -18.47 -0.31 7.49
C GLY A 159 -19.78 -0.88 8.08
N GLY A 160 -19.79 -2.21 8.23
CA GLY A 160 -20.90 -3.00 8.75
C GLY A 160 -21.15 -2.81 10.26
N GLU A 161 -21.76 -3.82 10.89
CA GLU A 161 -22.19 -3.73 12.28
C GLU A 161 -21.04 -3.59 13.27
N ARG A 162 -19.93 -4.32 13.09
CA ARG A 162 -18.76 -4.28 13.98
C ARG A 162 -17.65 -3.36 13.49
N ARG A 163 -17.99 -2.40 12.62
CA ARG A 163 -17.04 -1.48 11.96
C ARG A 163 -16.06 -0.80 12.91
N VAL A 164 -16.52 -0.36 14.08
CA VAL A 164 -15.66 0.34 15.05
C VAL A 164 -14.56 -0.60 15.58
N TYR A 165 -14.95 -1.82 15.99
CA TYR A 165 -14.00 -2.82 16.46
C TYR A 165 -12.95 -3.16 15.37
N SER A 166 -13.42 -3.41 14.16
CA SER A 166 -12.55 -3.79 13.04
C SER A 166 -11.62 -2.65 12.60
N ALA A 167 -12.12 -1.42 12.60
CA ALA A 167 -11.32 -0.24 12.31
C ALA A 167 -10.20 -0.06 13.36
N PHE A 168 -10.53 -0.13 14.66
CA PHE A 168 -9.52 -0.03 15.72
C PHE A 168 -8.54 -1.20 15.69
N LYS A 169 -8.99 -2.42 15.44
CA LYS A 169 -8.10 -3.58 15.30
C LYS A 169 -7.12 -3.39 14.16
N PHE A 170 -7.60 -3.01 12.98
CA PHE A 170 -6.76 -2.68 11.83
C PHE A 170 -5.73 -1.60 12.18
N PHE A 171 -6.19 -0.48 12.76
CA PHE A 171 -5.33 0.66 13.08
C PHE A 171 -4.26 0.30 14.11
N LEU A 172 -4.64 -0.34 15.22
CA LEU A 172 -3.69 -0.67 16.30
C LEU A 172 -2.65 -1.71 15.85
N PHE A 173 -3.07 -2.75 15.10
CA PHE A 173 -2.11 -3.73 14.57
C PHE A 173 -1.07 -3.07 13.66
N THR A 174 -1.53 -2.26 12.71
CA THR A 174 -0.65 -1.62 11.75
C THR A 174 0.22 -0.55 12.42
N LEU A 175 -0.33 0.30 13.27
CA LEU A 175 0.42 1.34 13.99
C LEU A 175 1.52 0.74 14.88
N THR A 176 1.22 -0.36 15.61
CA THR A 176 2.21 -0.99 16.50
C THR A 176 3.43 -1.49 15.70
N GLY A 177 3.19 -2.09 14.52
CA GLY A 177 4.28 -2.49 13.64
C GLY A 177 5.09 -1.31 13.10
N SER A 178 4.40 -0.25 12.66
CA SER A 178 5.05 0.88 12.02
C SER A 178 5.81 1.81 12.97
N VAL A 179 5.45 1.86 14.25
CA VAL A 179 6.26 2.56 15.27
C VAL A 179 7.66 1.94 15.35
N LEU A 180 7.79 0.62 15.25
CA LEU A 180 9.09 -0.03 15.21
C LEU A 180 9.88 0.33 13.94
N LEU A 181 9.20 0.45 12.80
CA LEU A 181 9.83 0.94 11.56
C LEU A 181 10.35 2.36 11.71
N LEU A 182 9.60 3.25 12.40
CA LEU A 182 10.05 4.61 12.67
C LEU A 182 11.32 4.62 13.54
N VAL A 183 11.37 3.79 14.58
CA VAL A 183 12.57 3.67 15.42
C VAL A 183 13.77 3.20 14.60
N ALA A 184 13.57 2.21 13.72
CA ALA A 184 14.62 1.73 12.83
C ALA A 184 15.07 2.81 11.83
N LEU A 185 14.13 3.57 11.24
CA LEU A 185 14.43 4.71 10.37
C LEU A 185 15.28 5.74 11.08
N MET A 186 14.90 6.15 12.30
CA MET A 186 15.67 7.10 13.10
C MET A 186 17.07 6.57 13.39
N THR A 187 17.20 5.29 13.75
CA THR A 187 18.49 4.66 14.01
C THR A 187 19.39 4.69 12.77
N ILE A 188 18.87 4.34 11.60
CA ILE A 188 19.61 4.37 10.33
C ILE A 188 20.00 5.81 10.00
N HIS A 189 19.09 6.77 10.17
CA HIS A 189 19.37 8.18 9.94
C HIS A 189 20.53 8.71 10.82
N PHE A 190 20.55 8.36 12.10
CA PHE A 190 21.65 8.77 13.00
C PHE A 190 22.99 8.13 12.63
N GLN A 191 23.00 6.97 12.00
CA GLN A 191 24.22 6.31 11.54
C GLN A 191 24.71 6.83 10.19
N ALA A 192 23.79 7.00 9.24
CA ALA A 192 24.10 7.38 7.86
C ALA A 192 24.09 8.91 7.62
N GLY A 193 23.49 9.70 8.53
CA GLY A 193 23.34 11.14 8.40
C GLY A 193 22.32 11.58 7.33
N THR A 194 21.59 10.67 6.72
CA THR A 194 20.61 10.95 5.66
C THR A 194 19.46 9.95 5.67
N THR A 195 18.33 10.34 5.05
CA THR A 195 17.18 9.45 4.78
C THR A 195 17.04 9.09 3.30
N ASP A 196 17.96 9.55 2.46
CA ASP A 196 17.95 9.34 0.99
C ASP A 196 18.13 7.86 0.65
N ILE A 197 17.09 7.21 0.10
CA ILE A 197 17.09 5.75 -0.15
C ILE A 197 18.22 5.32 -1.08
N PRO A 198 18.49 5.97 -2.24
CA PRO A 198 19.60 5.59 -3.09
C PRO A 198 20.96 5.63 -2.38
N THR A 199 21.14 6.58 -1.45
CA THR A 199 22.36 6.66 -0.64
C THR A 199 22.39 5.54 0.40
N LEU A 200 21.26 5.26 1.06
CA LEU A 200 21.15 4.20 2.07
C LEU A 200 21.32 2.78 1.50
N LEU A 201 20.94 2.55 0.26
CA LEU A 201 21.16 1.25 -0.42
C LEU A 201 22.65 0.93 -0.61
N ASN A 202 23.52 1.94 -0.62
CA ASN A 202 24.95 1.81 -0.72
C ASN A 202 25.68 2.04 0.62
N PHE A 203 24.94 2.20 1.72
CA PHE A 203 25.49 2.41 3.04
C PHE A 203 25.64 1.08 3.79
N ASP A 204 26.85 0.77 4.23
CA ASP A 204 27.16 -0.44 4.98
C ASP A 204 26.66 -0.31 6.43
N ILE A 205 25.51 -0.88 6.71
CA ILE A 205 24.96 -0.96 8.07
C ILE A 205 25.77 -1.97 8.88
N PRO A 206 26.25 -1.62 10.10
CA PRO A 206 27.02 -2.54 10.95
C PRO A 206 26.29 -3.87 11.18
N VAL A 207 27.01 -4.97 11.00
CA VAL A 207 26.45 -6.34 11.05
C VAL A 207 25.72 -6.61 12.36
N GLU A 208 26.24 -6.08 13.46
CA GLU A 208 25.64 -6.25 14.81
C GLU A 208 24.27 -5.58 14.95
N MET A 209 24.00 -4.53 14.16
CA MET A 209 22.75 -3.80 14.17
C MET A 209 21.71 -4.39 13.21
N GLN A 210 22.14 -5.06 12.14
CA GLN A 210 21.26 -5.58 11.12
C GLN A 210 20.12 -6.46 11.67
N PRO A 211 20.34 -7.42 12.61
CA PRO A 211 19.25 -8.25 13.12
C PRO A 211 18.15 -7.43 13.84
N TRP A 212 18.52 -6.42 14.60
CA TRP A 212 17.56 -5.60 15.35
C TRP A 212 16.74 -4.70 14.42
N LEU A 213 17.39 -4.07 13.44
CA LEU A 213 16.74 -3.28 12.42
C LEU A 213 15.84 -4.16 11.54
N TRP A 214 16.30 -5.37 11.22
CA TRP A 214 15.52 -6.33 10.45
C TRP A 214 14.24 -6.75 11.17
N ILE A 215 14.31 -7.04 12.48
CA ILE A 215 13.14 -7.38 13.29
C ILE A 215 12.15 -6.20 13.32
N ALA A 216 12.62 -4.98 13.43
CA ALA A 216 11.78 -3.78 13.39
C ALA A 216 11.08 -3.60 12.01
N PHE A 217 11.81 -3.79 10.91
CA PHE A 217 11.25 -3.80 9.56
C PHE A 217 10.25 -4.93 9.37
N PHE A 218 10.62 -6.14 9.81
CA PHE A 218 9.78 -7.32 9.76
C PHE A 218 8.46 -7.10 10.50
N ALA A 219 8.49 -6.55 11.72
CA ALA A 219 7.27 -6.27 12.48
C ALA A 219 6.29 -5.38 11.71
N SER A 220 6.81 -4.32 11.06
CA SER A 220 5.96 -3.43 10.26
C SER A 220 5.42 -4.09 8.99
N PHE A 221 6.31 -4.68 8.20
CA PHE A 221 5.95 -5.22 6.90
C PHE A 221 5.14 -6.52 7.00
N ALA A 222 5.42 -7.37 8.01
CA ALA A 222 4.66 -8.59 8.26
C ALA A 222 3.23 -8.31 8.74
N VAL A 223 3.01 -7.26 9.52
CA VAL A 223 1.66 -6.83 9.88
C VAL A 223 0.93 -6.29 8.66
N LYS A 224 1.56 -5.42 7.87
CA LYS A 224 0.94 -4.81 6.67
C LYS A 224 0.63 -5.85 5.59
N MET A 225 1.51 -6.85 5.41
CA MET A 225 1.38 -7.95 4.44
C MET A 225 0.61 -9.16 4.96
N PRO A 226 -0.14 -9.07 5.99
CA PRO A 226 -0.71 -9.99 6.96
C PRO A 226 -0.05 -11.38 7.02
N MET A 227 1.20 -11.45 7.44
CA MET A 227 1.88 -12.72 7.65
C MET A 227 1.32 -13.44 8.89
N TRP A 228 1.30 -14.76 8.86
CA TRP A 228 1.01 -15.52 10.06
C TRP A 228 2.13 -15.29 11.12
N PRO A 229 1.83 -15.06 12.43
CA PRO A 229 0.51 -15.07 13.09
C PRO A 229 -0.18 -13.69 13.19
N VAL A 230 0.41 -12.62 12.66
CA VAL A 230 -0.09 -11.22 12.81
C VAL A 230 -1.15 -10.82 11.76
N HIS A 231 -1.82 -11.78 11.17
CA HIS A 231 -2.80 -11.61 10.07
C HIS A 231 -4.25 -11.38 10.51
N THR A 232 -4.57 -11.57 11.78
CA THR A 232 -5.96 -11.69 12.27
C THR A 232 -6.79 -10.41 12.15
N TRP A 233 -6.17 -9.28 11.89
CA TRP A 233 -6.85 -8.01 11.63
C TRP A 233 -7.50 -7.98 10.23
N LEU A 234 -6.91 -8.70 9.26
CA LEU A 234 -7.33 -8.63 7.85
C LEU A 234 -8.74 -9.16 7.61
N PRO A 235 -9.13 -10.38 8.06
CA PRO A 235 -10.49 -10.88 7.86
C PRO A 235 -11.55 -9.97 8.48
N ASP A 236 -11.31 -9.46 9.70
CA ASP A 236 -12.26 -8.55 10.35
C ASP A 236 -12.38 -7.22 9.59
N ALA A 237 -11.27 -6.65 9.13
CA ALA A 237 -11.29 -5.43 8.34
C ALA A 237 -12.00 -5.61 7.00
N HIS A 238 -11.77 -6.75 6.30
CA HIS A 238 -12.41 -7.03 5.01
C HIS A 238 -13.92 -7.22 5.08
N VAL A 239 -14.39 -7.94 6.10
CA VAL A 239 -15.82 -8.21 6.27
C VAL A 239 -16.58 -6.92 6.54
N GLU A 240 -16.04 -6.09 7.40
CA GLU A 240 -16.70 -4.87 7.83
C GLU A 240 -16.53 -3.70 6.83
N ALA A 241 -15.41 -3.64 6.10
CA ALA A 241 -15.21 -2.57 5.14
C ALA A 241 -16.26 -2.57 4.01
N PRO A 242 -16.69 -1.40 3.52
CA PRO A 242 -17.44 -1.33 2.29
C PRO A 242 -16.63 -1.94 1.15
N THR A 243 -17.30 -2.55 0.16
CA THR A 243 -16.64 -3.37 -0.88
C THR A 243 -15.47 -2.67 -1.56
N ALA A 244 -15.62 -1.41 -1.95
CA ALA A 244 -14.51 -0.65 -2.53
C ALA A 244 -13.34 -0.45 -1.55
N GLY A 245 -13.63 -0.30 -0.23
CA GLY A 245 -12.60 -0.29 0.82
C GLY A 245 -11.84 -1.62 0.87
N SER A 246 -12.55 -2.74 0.83
CA SER A 246 -11.95 -4.09 0.79
C SER A 246 -11.12 -4.30 -0.48
N VAL A 247 -11.56 -3.79 -1.63
CA VAL A 247 -10.84 -3.84 -2.91
C VAL A 247 -9.48 -3.13 -2.80
N ILE A 248 -9.43 -1.91 -2.27
CA ILE A 248 -8.17 -1.19 -2.08
C ILE A 248 -7.29 -1.84 -1.01
N LEU A 249 -7.89 -2.33 0.06
CA LEU A 249 -7.16 -3.01 1.14
C LEU A 249 -6.45 -4.26 0.58
N ALA A 250 -7.17 -5.15 -0.10
CA ALA A 250 -6.60 -6.34 -0.73
C ALA A 250 -5.73 -6.02 -1.95
N GLY A 251 -6.16 -5.05 -2.78
CA GLY A 251 -5.52 -4.74 -4.06
C GLY A 251 -4.17 -4.05 -3.91
N VAL A 252 -4.06 -3.09 -3.00
CA VAL A 252 -2.90 -2.19 -2.90
C VAL A 252 -2.23 -2.21 -1.53
N LEU A 253 -2.98 -2.01 -0.43
CA LEU A 253 -2.39 -1.80 0.89
C LEU A 253 -1.53 -2.98 1.37
N LEU A 254 -1.95 -4.22 1.09
CA LEU A 254 -1.17 -5.41 1.40
C LEU A 254 0.20 -5.42 0.70
N LYS A 255 0.27 -4.89 -0.54
CA LYS A 255 1.48 -4.87 -1.36
C LYS A 255 2.54 -3.89 -0.84
N MET A 256 2.14 -2.89 -0.06
CA MET A 256 3.10 -1.99 0.58
C MET A 256 4.04 -2.75 1.54
N GLY A 257 3.57 -3.81 2.22
CA GLY A 257 4.42 -4.67 3.05
C GLY A 257 5.43 -5.46 2.21
N GLY A 258 4.98 -6.10 1.12
CA GLY A 258 5.86 -6.82 0.19
C GLY A 258 6.88 -5.89 -0.50
N TYR A 259 6.43 -4.69 -0.88
CA TYR A 259 7.31 -3.65 -1.41
C TYR A 259 8.36 -3.23 -0.36
N GLY A 260 7.96 -3.12 0.92
CA GLY A 260 8.88 -2.82 2.01
C GLY A 260 9.98 -3.88 2.19
N PHE A 261 9.66 -5.16 2.11
CA PHE A 261 10.66 -6.23 2.11
C PHE A 261 11.62 -6.12 0.93
N LEU A 262 11.10 -5.91 -0.28
CA LEU A 262 11.89 -5.78 -1.51
C LEU A 262 12.79 -4.53 -1.51
N ARG A 263 12.27 -3.41 -1.03
CA ARG A 263 12.95 -2.11 -1.12
C ARG A 263 13.92 -1.86 0.03
N PHE A 264 13.62 -2.37 1.22
CA PHE A 264 14.40 -2.05 2.43
C PHE A 264 15.05 -3.27 3.06
N SER A 265 14.27 -4.31 3.41
CA SER A 265 14.81 -5.43 4.19
C SER A 265 15.91 -6.18 3.46
N LEU A 266 15.67 -6.57 2.20
CA LEU A 266 16.64 -7.35 1.42
C LEU A 266 17.90 -6.55 1.05
N PRO A 267 17.81 -5.36 0.45
CA PRO A 267 19.00 -4.67 -0.02
C PRO A 267 19.78 -3.94 1.09
N MET A 268 19.11 -3.43 2.13
CA MET A 268 19.77 -2.67 3.20
C MET A 268 20.29 -3.56 4.33
N LEU A 269 19.69 -4.74 4.55
CA LEU A 269 20.01 -5.66 5.65
C LEU A 269 20.24 -7.09 5.11
N PRO A 270 21.18 -7.29 4.16
CA PRO A 270 21.33 -8.57 3.47
C PRO A 270 21.71 -9.71 4.39
N ILE A 271 22.64 -9.49 5.35
CA ILE A 271 23.10 -10.53 6.28
C ILE A 271 21.96 -10.97 7.20
N ALA A 272 21.23 -10.05 7.77
CA ALA A 272 20.09 -10.39 8.60
C ALA A 272 18.96 -11.03 7.80
N SER A 273 18.73 -10.59 6.56
CA SER A 273 17.73 -11.19 5.68
C SER A 273 18.03 -12.66 5.39
N GLU A 274 19.29 -13.00 5.13
CA GLU A 274 19.73 -14.38 4.96
C GLU A 274 19.56 -15.18 6.26
N GLN A 275 19.98 -14.62 7.40
CA GLN A 275 19.84 -15.26 8.72
C GLN A 275 18.38 -15.59 9.07
N PHE A 276 17.43 -14.71 8.75
CA PHE A 276 16.02 -14.88 9.08
C PHE A 276 15.19 -15.52 7.95
N THR A 277 15.78 -15.86 6.81
CA THR A 277 15.09 -16.57 5.72
C THR A 277 14.42 -17.89 6.17
N PRO A 278 15.04 -18.76 7.01
CA PRO A 278 14.36 -19.96 7.50
C PRO A 278 13.10 -19.65 8.33
N LEU A 279 13.11 -18.56 9.11
CA LEU A 279 11.94 -18.09 9.84
C LEU A 279 10.83 -17.67 8.86
N ILE A 280 11.17 -16.86 7.85
CA ILE A 280 10.21 -16.42 6.83
C ILE A 280 9.59 -17.62 6.11
N TYR A 281 10.39 -18.59 5.69
CA TYR A 281 9.88 -19.81 5.04
C TYR A 281 8.92 -20.58 5.93
N THR A 282 9.27 -20.76 7.21
CA THR A 282 8.43 -21.46 8.18
C THR A 282 7.09 -20.76 8.35
N LEU A 283 7.09 -19.44 8.59
CA LEU A 283 5.87 -18.65 8.75
C LEU A 283 5.02 -18.64 7.47
N SER A 284 5.66 -18.59 6.31
CA SER A 284 5.00 -18.59 5.01
C SER A 284 4.34 -19.94 4.69
N VAL A 285 5.01 -21.06 4.96
CA VAL A 285 4.44 -22.40 4.77
C VAL A 285 3.26 -22.62 5.72
N ILE A 286 3.38 -22.18 6.98
CA ILE A 286 2.26 -22.20 7.93
C ILE A 286 1.10 -21.36 7.39
N ALA A 287 1.38 -20.14 6.92
CA ALA A 287 0.35 -19.28 6.34
C ALA A 287 -0.35 -19.96 5.17
N ILE A 288 0.38 -20.54 4.21
CA ILE A 288 -0.20 -21.21 3.03
C ILE A 288 -1.11 -22.37 3.46
N ILE A 289 -0.63 -23.27 4.31
CA ILE A 289 -1.39 -24.48 4.67
C ILE A 289 -2.54 -24.12 5.62
N TYR A 290 -2.21 -23.47 6.74
CA TYR A 290 -3.20 -23.17 7.79
C TYR A 290 -4.31 -22.24 7.30
N THR A 291 -3.95 -21.11 6.65
CA THR A 291 -4.99 -20.15 6.25
C THR A 291 -5.81 -20.62 5.03
N SER A 292 -5.27 -21.49 4.17
CA SER A 292 -6.07 -22.17 3.14
C SER A 292 -7.12 -23.11 3.74
N LEU A 293 -6.76 -23.88 4.78
CA LEU A 293 -7.72 -24.73 5.49
C LEU A 293 -8.76 -23.88 6.25
N VAL A 294 -8.35 -22.77 6.85
CA VAL A 294 -9.27 -21.83 7.50
C VAL A 294 -10.20 -21.20 6.46
N ALA A 295 -9.70 -20.82 5.28
CA ALA A 295 -10.51 -20.26 4.21
C ALA A 295 -11.60 -21.27 3.75
N LEU A 296 -11.21 -22.54 3.58
CA LEU A 296 -12.13 -23.61 3.20
C LEU A 296 -13.29 -23.83 4.20
N ALA A 297 -13.04 -23.55 5.47
CA ALA A 297 -14.03 -23.69 6.55
C ALA A 297 -14.93 -22.45 6.77
N GLN A 298 -14.75 -21.36 6.00
CA GLN A 298 -15.55 -20.17 6.16
C GLN A 298 -16.91 -20.29 5.45
N GLU A 299 -17.97 -19.86 6.12
CA GLU A 299 -19.30 -19.73 5.54
C GLU A 299 -19.49 -18.36 4.84
N ASP A 300 -18.78 -17.33 5.31
CA ASP A 300 -18.82 -15.97 4.78
C ASP A 300 -17.82 -15.83 3.62
N MET A 301 -18.29 -15.40 2.44
CA MET A 301 -17.47 -15.28 1.24
C MET A 301 -16.37 -14.22 1.37
N LYS A 302 -16.64 -13.09 2.04
CA LYS A 302 -15.61 -12.07 2.28
C LYS A 302 -14.51 -12.60 3.21
N LYS A 303 -14.85 -13.39 4.23
CA LYS A 303 -13.85 -14.07 5.08
C LYS A 303 -13.04 -15.10 4.31
N LEU A 304 -13.67 -15.89 3.47
CA LEU A 304 -12.99 -16.86 2.60
C LEU A 304 -11.93 -16.15 1.74
N ILE A 305 -12.32 -15.08 1.04
CA ILE A 305 -11.40 -14.29 0.20
C ILE A 305 -10.28 -13.67 1.05
N ALA A 306 -10.58 -13.16 2.25
CA ALA A 306 -9.58 -12.58 3.13
C ALA A 306 -8.53 -13.60 3.60
N TYR A 307 -8.95 -14.80 4.04
CA TYR A 307 -8.01 -15.86 4.43
C TYR A 307 -7.23 -16.41 3.24
N SER A 308 -7.84 -16.53 2.06
CA SER A 308 -7.12 -16.90 0.84
C SER A 308 -6.04 -15.87 0.49
N SER A 309 -6.29 -14.59 0.75
CA SER A 309 -5.30 -13.52 0.56
C SER A 309 -4.07 -13.71 1.46
N VAL A 310 -4.25 -14.13 2.72
CA VAL A 310 -3.14 -14.45 3.63
C VAL A 310 -2.31 -15.60 3.09
N ALA A 311 -2.95 -16.67 2.57
CA ALA A 311 -2.25 -17.79 1.94
C ALA A 311 -1.44 -17.35 0.71
N HIS A 312 -2.03 -16.51 -0.15
CA HIS A 312 -1.36 -15.97 -1.33
C HIS A 312 -0.16 -15.08 -0.96
N MET A 313 -0.25 -14.30 0.12
CA MET A 313 0.90 -13.53 0.61
C MET A 313 2.02 -14.43 1.13
N GLY A 314 1.72 -15.63 1.63
CA GLY A 314 2.72 -16.65 1.95
C GLY A 314 3.57 -17.06 0.74
N PHE A 315 2.97 -17.23 -0.46
CA PHE A 315 3.73 -17.46 -1.69
C PHE A 315 4.60 -16.27 -2.07
N VAL A 316 4.10 -15.05 -1.88
CA VAL A 316 4.88 -13.83 -2.13
C VAL A 316 6.13 -13.79 -1.27
N THR A 317 5.99 -14.03 0.05
CA THR A 317 7.13 -13.98 0.99
C THR A 317 8.16 -15.07 0.69
N ILE A 318 7.74 -16.30 0.37
CA ILE A 318 8.66 -17.34 -0.09
C ILE A 318 9.41 -16.84 -1.34
N GLY A 319 8.68 -16.37 -2.35
CA GLY A 319 9.28 -15.90 -3.60
C GLY A 319 10.33 -14.82 -3.39
N ILE A 320 9.98 -13.77 -2.63
CA ILE A 320 10.87 -12.63 -2.35
C ILE A 320 12.16 -13.08 -1.64
N PHE A 321 12.05 -13.97 -0.63
CA PHE A 321 13.19 -14.39 0.19
C PHE A 321 13.99 -15.56 -0.40
N THR A 322 13.66 -16.05 -1.60
CA THR A 322 14.54 -16.99 -2.33
C THR A 322 15.86 -16.35 -2.76
N SER A 323 15.92 -15.02 -2.81
CA SER A 323 17.05 -14.24 -3.33
C SER A 323 17.46 -14.63 -4.77
N THR A 324 16.52 -15.23 -5.51
CA THR A 324 16.71 -15.57 -6.93
C THR A 324 15.87 -14.64 -7.81
N VAL A 325 16.35 -14.37 -9.01
CA VAL A 325 15.62 -13.51 -9.98
C VAL A 325 14.21 -14.05 -10.23
N TYR A 326 14.06 -15.35 -10.46
CA TYR A 326 12.76 -15.96 -10.72
C TYR A 326 11.82 -15.90 -9.50
N GLY A 327 12.36 -16.09 -8.29
CA GLY A 327 11.56 -15.99 -7.06
C GLY A 327 11.07 -14.57 -6.81
N ILE A 328 11.94 -13.58 -6.98
CA ILE A 328 11.57 -12.16 -6.83
C ILE A 328 10.54 -11.74 -7.89
N GLN A 329 10.76 -12.09 -9.15
CA GLN A 329 9.80 -11.82 -10.23
C GLN A 329 8.47 -12.51 -9.99
N GLY A 330 8.48 -13.79 -9.55
CA GLY A 330 7.28 -14.54 -9.18
C GLY A 330 6.53 -13.89 -8.01
N GLY A 331 7.25 -13.42 -6.98
CA GLY A 331 6.67 -12.70 -5.85
C GLY A 331 6.00 -11.38 -6.28
N ILE A 332 6.66 -10.58 -7.13
CA ILE A 332 6.09 -9.34 -7.67
C ILE A 332 4.86 -9.65 -8.55
N PHE A 333 4.97 -10.62 -9.44
CA PHE A 333 3.85 -11.03 -10.28
C PHE A 333 2.66 -11.52 -9.46
N GLN A 334 2.92 -12.32 -8.41
CA GLN A 334 1.86 -12.76 -7.48
C GLN A 334 1.20 -11.58 -6.76
N MET A 335 1.95 -10.56 -6.35
CA MET A 335 1.36 -9.36 -5.76
C MET A 335 0.43 -8.63 -6.73
N LEU A 336 0.85 -8.46 -8.00
CA LEU A 336 0.05 -7.78 -9.02
C LEU A 336 -1.19 -8.57 -9.39
N SER A 337 -1.04 -9.86 -9.69
CA SER A 337 -2.16 -10.74 -10.07
C SER A 337 -3.18 -10.86 -8.92
N HIS A 338 -2.70 -11.05 -7.68
CA HIS A 338 -3.57 -11.04 -6.51
C HIS A 338 -4.31 -9.70 -6.37
N GLY A 339 -3.66 -8.56 -6.66
CA GLY A 339 -4.30 -7.25 -6.63
C GLY A 339 -5.52 -7.17 -7.53
N VAL A 340 -5.39 -7.65 -8.77
CA VAL A 340 -6.49 -7.65 -9.75
C VAL A 340 -7.54 -8.72 -9.41
N ILE A 341 -7.12 -9.96 -9.13
CA ILE A 341 -8.02 -11.08 -8.88
C ILE A 341 -8.86 -10.84 -7.62
N SER A 342 -8.24 -10.44 -6.51
CA SER A 342 -8.97 -10.18 -5.27
C SER A 342 -9.92 -8.99 -5.38
N ALA A 343 -9.55 -7.96 -6.15
CA ALA A 343 -10.43 -6.84 -6.44
C ALA A 343 -11.69 -7.30 -7.21
N CYS A 344 -11.50 -8.10 -8.25
CA CYS A 344 -12.61 -8.65 -9.05
C CYS A 344 -13.50 -9.58 -8.21
N LEU A 345 -12.91 -10.49 -7.41
CA LEU A 345 -13.67 -11.42 -6.57
C LEU A 345 -14.51 -10.69 -5.51
N LEU A 346 -13.94 -9.71 -4.82
CA LEU A 346 -14.65 -8.92 -3.81
C LEU A 346 -15.82 -8.14 -4.42
N TYR A 347 -15.60 -7.57 -5.62
CA TYR A 347 -16.65 -6.84 -6.32
C TYR A 347 -17.79 -7.75 -6.79
N THR A 348 -17.45 -8.91 -7.36
CA THR A 348 -18.45 -9.85 -7.89
C THR A 348 -19.22 -10.58 -6.78
N SER A 349 -18.58 -10.87 -5.62
CA SER A 349 -19.27 -11.46 -4.47
C SER A 349 -20.32 -10.53 -3.88
N ASP A 350 -20.01 -9.24 -3.76
CA ASP A 350 -20.93 -8.22 -3.26
C ASP A 350 -22.13 -8.02 -4.23
N ALA A 351 -21.87 -8.05 -5.53
CA ALA A 351 -22.92 -7.95 -6.54
C ALA A 351 -23.83 -9.18 -6.60
N ALA A 352 -23.42 -10.31 -6.04
CA ALA A 352 -24.25 -11.52 -5.95
C ALA A 352 -25.17 -11.52 -4.71
N ASP A 353 -24.83 -10.71 -3.70
CA ASP A 353 -25.63 -10.55 -2.48
C ASP A 353 -26.74 -9.46 -2.63
N GLU A 354 -26.67 -8.63 -3.71
CA GLU A 354 -27.72 -7.66 -4.11
C GLU A 354 -28.74 -8.30 -5.06
#